data_e55a2173a924a3c713cd247488940584
#
_entry.id   e55a2173a924a3c713cd247488940584
#
_cell.length_a   1.000
_cell.length_b   1.000
_cell.length_c   1.000
_cell.angle_alpha   90.00
_cell.angle_beta   90.00
_cell.angle_gamma   90.00
#
_symmetry.space_group_name_H-M   'P 1'
#
loop_
_entity.id
_entity.type
_entity.pdbx_description
1 polymer ?
#
loop_
_entity_poly.entity_id
_entity_poly.type
_entity_poly.pdbx_seq_one_letter_code
_entity_poly.pdbx_strand_id
1 'polypeptide(L)'
;MKNQALAPSLQMELFEIAGAMKKSGLSADFITAAVNTATEFEGVYDLMKLWINETDGKERDEIVADIQDMIDDCAKQEKDEGPYIRFNDLEAVAKDIRAFKDSLLVEVDKAGGVKHLSELTGIPQPSLSRFFNSSSMPQRTTLLKIAKALKLDAVKIGTPWAR
;
A
#
# COMPACT_ATOMS: atom_id res chain seq x y z
N MET A 1 15.69 -2.43 -20.23
CA MET A 1 15.55 -0.96 -20.23
C MET A 1 16.65 -0.37 -19.34
N LYS A 2 17.40 0.60 -19.85
CA LYS A 2 18.51 1.21 -19.09
C LYS A 2 17.92 1.96 -17.89
N ASN A 3 18.29 1.54 -16.67
CA ASN A 3 18.11 2.36 -15.46
C ASN A 3 18.80 3.69 -15.70
N GLN A 4 18.03 4.70 -16.01
CA GLN A 4 18.54 6.05 -16.10
C GLN A 4 18.54 6.56 -14.65
N ALA A 5 19.71 6.51 -14.03
CA ALA A 5 19.86 7.07 -12.68
C ALA A 5 19.36 8.52 -12.71
N LEU A 6 18.51 8.89 -11.76
CA LEU A 6 18.04 10.26 -11.59
C LEU A 6 19.22 11.23 -11.56
N ALA A 7 19.08 12.35 -12.24
CA ALA A 7 20.09 13.41 -12.19
C ALA A 7 20.36 13.84 -10.73
N PRO A 8 21.60 14.20 -10.36
CA PRO A 8 21.94 14.55 -8.97
C PRO A 8 21.04 15.64 -8.36
N SER A 9 20.57 16.59 -9.15
CA SER A 9 19.62 17.62 -8.72
C SER A 9 18.27 17.05 -8.33
N LEU A 10 17.77 16.05 -9.07
CA LEU A 10 16.51 15.38 -8.79
C LEU A 10 16.63 14.48 -7.56
N GLN A 11 17.81 13.89 -7.32
CA GLN A 11 18.06 13.11 -6.10
C GLN A 11 18.01 13.99 -4.85
N MET A 12 18.59 15.20 -4.91
CA MET A 12 18.52 16.15 -3.79
C MET A 12 17.09 16.57 -3.49
N GLU A 13 16.29 16.89 -4.53
CA GLU A 13 14.88 17.23 -4.39
C GLU A 13 14.10 16.06 -3.76
N LEU A 14 14.37 14.84 -4.19
CA LEU A 14 13.75 13.63 -3.65
C LEU A 14 14.02 13.47 -2.15
N PHE A 15 15.23 13.72 -1.69
CA PHE A 15 15.59 13.67 -0.27
C PHE A 15 14.92 14.78 0.54
N GLU A 16 14.76 15.97 -0.01
CA GLU A 16 14.01 17.05 0.63
C GLU A 16 12.53 16.67 0.83
N ILE A 17 11.90 16.09 -0.19
CA ILE A 17 10.52 15.58 -0.12
C ILE A 17 10.41 14.48 0.93
N ALA A 18 11.34 13.54 0.93
CA ALA A 18 11.38 12.45 1.92
C ALA A 18 11.49 13.00 3.37
N GLY A 19 12.30 14.02 3.58
CA GLY A 19 12.41 14.72 4.86
C GLY A 19 11.12 15.39 5.29
N ALA A 20 10.39 16.01 4.36
CA ALA A 20 9.08 16.60 4.62
C ALA A 20 8.02 15.53 4.93
N MET A 21 8.04 14.40 4.23
CA MET A 21 7.17 13.26 4.50
C MET A 21 7.38 12.69 5.91
N LYS A 22 8.64 12.60 6.34
CA LYS A 22 8.96 12.16 7.70
C LYS A 22 8.43 13.12 8.76
N LYS A 23 8.56 14.42 8.53
CA LYS A 23 8.02 15.46 9.44
C LYS A 23 6.50 15.42 9.52
N SER A 24 5.82 15.01 8.46
CA SER A 24 4.36 14.84 8.43
C SER A 24 3.86 13.59 9.17
N GLY A 25 4.75 12.70 9.62
CA GLY A 25 4.43 11.50 10.39
C GLY A 25 4.31 10.22 9.57
N LEU A 26 4.69 10.24 8.28
CA LEU A 26 4.76 9.03 7.47
C LEU A 26 5.87 8.10 7.95
N SER A 27 5.64 6.78 7.87
CA SER A 27 6.60 5.78 8.36
C SER A 27 7.89 5.76 7.54
N ALA A 28 9.00 5.42 8.21
CA ALA A 28 10.30 5.29 7.55
C ALA A 28 10.27 4.20 6.46
N ASP A 29 9.56 3.11 6.67
CA ASP A 29 9.43 2.01 5.71
C ASP A 29 8.72 2.46 4.43
N PHE A 30 7.62 3.21 4.56
CA PHE A 30 6.93 3.80 3.42
C PHE A 30 7.83 4.77 2.65
N ILE A 31 8.48 5.70 3.35
CA ILE A 31 9.33 6.72 2.73
C ILE A 31 10.50 6.05 2.01
N THR A 32 11.14 5.06 2.61
CA THR A 32 12.25 4.33 1.99
C THR A 32 11.79 3.59 0.72
N ALA A 33 10.63 2.92 0.77
CA ALA A 33 10.06 2.26 -0.39
C ALA A 33 9.71 3.26 -1.49
N ALA A 34 9.12 4.41 -1.15
CA ALA A 34 8.79 5.47 -2.10
C ALA A 34 10.05 6.04 -2.78
N VAL A 35 11.10 6.34 -2.02
CA VAL A 35 12.36 6.83 -2.55
C VAL A 35 13.00 5.82 -3.49
N ASN A 36 13.09 4.55 -3.07
CA ASN A 36 13.68 3.50 -3.92
C ASN A 36 12.88 3.33 -5.22
N THR A 37 11.55 3.28 -5.13
CA THR A 37 10.70 3.14 -6.32
C THR A 37 10.79 4.36 -7.23
N ALA A 38 10.87 5.57 -6.68
CA ALA A 38 11.02 6.82 -7.44
C ALA A 38 12.34 6.89 -8.24
N THR A 39 13.38 6.19 -7.80
CA THR A 39 14.65 6.12 -8.56
C THR A 39 14.54 5.27 -9.83
N GLU A 40 13.56 4.36 -9.87
CA GLU A 40 13.35 3.44 -10.99
C GLU A 40 12.15 3.84 -11.85
N PHE A 41 11.15 4.47 -11.26
CA PHE A 41 9.87 4.84 -11.88
C PHE A 41 9.56 6.31 -11.66
N GLU A 42 9.66 7.11 -12.70
CA GLU A 42 9.42 8.55 -12.70
C GLU A 42 8.05 8.93 -12.15
N GLY A 43 7.02 8.12 -12.40
CA GLY A 43 5.67 8.37 -11.89
C GLY A 43 5.58 8.46 -10.36
N VAL A 44 6.38 7.71 -9.61
CA VAL A 44 6.42 7.82 -8.14
C VAL A 44 7.09 9.12 -7.72
N TYR A 45 8.16 9.52 -8.41
CA TYR A 45 8.79 10.82 -8.18
C TYR A 45 7.81 11.97 -8.41
N ASP A 46 7.04 11.94 -9.51
CA ASP A 46 6.04 12.95 -9.82
C ASP A 46 4.95 13.04 -8.75
N LEU A 47 4.47 11.90 -8.24
CA LEU A 47 3.52 11.88 -7.12
C LEU A 47 4.12 12.45 -5.82
N MET A 48 5.37 12.14 -5.51
CA MET A 48 6.05 12.71 -4.34
C MET A 48 6.20 14.23 -4.47
N LYS A 49 6.50 14.71 -5.67
CA LYS A 49 6.57 16.14 -5.99
C LYS A 49 5.19 16.81 -5.90
N LEU A 50 4.15 16.16 -6.36
CA LEU A 50 2.77 16.62 -6.21
C LEU A 50 2.40 16.75 -4.74
N TRP A 51 2.73 15.74 -3.93
CA TRP A 51 2.44 15.69 -2.50
C TRP A 51 3.05 16.88 -1.73
N ILE A 52 4.31 17.23 -1.99
CA ILE A 52 4.96 18.31 -1.25
C ILE A 52 4.36 19.69 -1.58
N ASN A 53 3.83 19.85 -2.80
CA ASN A 53 3.19 21.08 -3.26
C ASN A 53 1.69 21.16 -2.91
N GLU A 54 1.09 20.04 -2.51
CA GLU A 54 -0.31 20.01 -2.12
C GLU A 54 -0.52 20.58 -0.73
N THR A 55 -1.54 21.40 -0.55
CA THR A 55 -1.88 22.04 0.73
C THR A 55 -3.09 21.41 1.41
N ASP A 56 -3.96 20.76 0.64
CA ASP A 56 -5.12 20.05 1.18
C ASP A 56 -4.72 18.71 1.77
N GLY A 57 -5.04 18.50 3.05
CA GLY A 57 -4.67 17.28 3.77
C GLY A 57 -5.33 16.03 3.21
N LYS A 58 -6.56 16.16 2.70
CA LYS A 58 -7.29 15.04 2.10
C LYS A 58 -6.68 14.63 0.76
N GLU A 59 -6.35 15.59 -0.07
CA GLU A 59 -5.65 15.35 -1.34
C GLU A 59 -4.25 14.75 -1.10
N ARG A 60 -3.53 15.22 -0.06
CA ARG A 60 -2.27 14.60 0.36
C ARG A 60 -2.42 13.13 0.75
N ASP A 61 -3.47 12.78 1.45
CA ASP A 61 -3.75 11.40 1.83
C ASP A 61 -4.06 10.51 0.62
N GLU A 62 -4.77 11.04 -0.38
CA GLU A 62 -5.01 10.34 -1.64
C GLU A 62 -3.69 10.10 -2.42
N ILE A 63 -2.83 11.10 -2.49
CA ILE A 63 -1.52 10.97 -3.14
C ILE A 63 -0.65 9.92 -2.43
N VAL A 64 -0.66 9.89 -1.09
CA VAL A 64 0.06 8.86 -0.32
C VAL A 64 -0.45 7.46 -0.65
N ALA A 65 -1.76 7.29 -0.78
CA ALA A 65 -2.35 6.01 -1.17
C ALA A 65 -1.99 5.62 -2.61
N ASP A 66 -1.94 6.58 -3.54
CA ASP A 66 -1.50 6.35 -4.92
C ASP A 66 -0.03 5.92 -5.00
N ILE A 67 0.84 6.55 -4.21
CA ILE A 67 2.25 6.16 -4.11
C ILE A 67 2.38 4.72 -3.60
N GLN A 68 1.61 4.35 -2.56
CA GLN A 68 1.63 2.99 -2.03
C GLN A 68 1.15 1.96 -3.07
N ASP A 69 0.10 2.27 -3.81
CA ASP A 69 -0.41 1.40 -4.87
C ASP A 69 0.66 1.17 -5.96
N MET A 70 1.39 2.22 -6.36
CA MET A 70 2.49 2.09 -7.32
C MET A 70 3.67 1.28 -6.78
N ILE A 71 4.04 1.46 -5.51
CA ILE A 71 5.07 0.65 -4.85
C ILE A 71 4.68 -0.83 -4.90
N ASP A 72 3.44 -1.13 -4.57
CA ASP A 72 2.93 -2.49 -4.54
C ASP A 72 2.87 -3.12 -5.94
N ASP A 73 2.50 -2.36 -6.95
CA ASP A 73 2.47 -2.83 -8.34
C ASP A 73 3.88 -3.09 -8.90
N CYS A 74 4.84 -2.25 -8.57
CA CYS A 74 6.24 -2.47 -8.94
C CYS A 74 6.80 -3.75 -8.29
N ALA A 75 6.47 -4.00 -7.02
CA ALA A 75 6.90 -5.20 -6.31
C ALA A 75 6.29 -6.49 -6.89
N LYS A 76 5.10 -6.41 -7.50
CA LYS A 76 4.47 -7.56 -8.19
C LYS A 76 5.19 -7.95 -9.46
N GLN A 77 5.67 -6.99 -10.25
CA GLN A 77 6.34 -7.26 -11.53
C GLN A 77 7.60 -8.12 -11.38
N GLU A 78 8.23 -8.13 -10.20
CA GLU A 78 9.40 -8.93 -9.91
C GLU A 78 9.08 -10.40 -9.51
N LYS A 79 7.79 -10.73 -9.27
CA LYS A 79 7.39 -12.02 -8.66
C LYS A 79 6.30 -12.78 -9.41
N ASP A 80 5.91 -12.34 -10.61
CA ASP A 80 4.73 -12.89 -11.28
C ASP A 80 5.03 -14.16 -12.09
N GLU A 81 5.33 -15.27 -11.39
CA GLU A 81 5.28 -16.64 -11.92
C GLU A 81 4.23 -17.50 -11.17
N GLY A 82 3.10 -16.91 -10.76
CA GLY A 82 2.02 -17.63 -10.10
C GLY A 82 0.97 -18.19 -11.08
N PRO A 83 0.25 -19.25 -10.70
CA PRO A 83 -0.86 -19.76 -11.51
C PRO A 83 -1.96 -18.70 -11.64
N TYR A 84 -2.40 -18.43 -12.87
CA TYR A 84 -3.55 -17.56 -13.13
C TYR A 84 -4.82 -18.20 -12.60
N ILE A 85 -5.53 -17.51 -11.72
CA ILE A 85 -6.85 -17.91 -11.25
C ILE A 85 -7.90 -17.29 -12.18
N ARG A 86 -8.71 -18.13 -12.82
CA ARG A 86 -9.85 -17.68 -13.61
C ARG A 86 -11.07 -17.52 -12.70
N PHE A 87 -11.65 -16.32 -12.69
CA PHE A 87 -12.89 -16.05 -11.99
C PHE A 87 -14.03 -16.00 -13.01
N ASN A 88 -15.00 -16.91 -12.85
CA ASN A 88 -16.18 -16.96 -13.75
C ASN A 88 -17.32 -16.06 -13.27
N ASP A 89 -17.28 -15.64 -12.00
CA ASP A 89 -18.31 -14.79 -11.40
C ASP A 89 -17.64 -13.69 -10.56
N LEU A 90 -17.33 -12.57 -11.23
CA LEU A 90 -16.67 -11.42 -10.61
C LEU A 90 -17.53 -10.73 -9.55
N GLU A 91 -18.86 -10.77 -9.69
CA GLU A 91 -19.78 -10.15 -8.72
C GLU A 91 -19.79 -10.93 -7.41
N ALA A 92 -19.89 -12.26 -7.47
CA ALA A 92 -19.79 -13.11 -6.29
C ALA A 92 -18.42 -12.99 -5.60
N VAL A 93 -17.33 -12.95 -6.37
CA VAL A 93 -15.97 -12.74 -5.85
C VAL A 93 -15.85 -11.39 -5.15
N ALA A 94 -16.36 -10.31 -5.74
CA ALA A 94 -16.33 -8.97 -5.14
C ALA A 94 -17.10 -8.93 -3.82
N LYS A 95 -18.24 -9.60 -3.74
CA LYS A 95 -19.04 -9.74 -2.51
C LYS A 95 -18.29 -10.52 -1.43
N ASP A 96 -17.64 -11.62 -1.79
CA ASP A 96 -16.84 -12.42 -0.86
C ASP A 96 -15.63 -11.64 -0.34
N ILE A 97 -14.95 -10.89 -1.21
CA ILE A 97 -13.84 -10.00 -0.82
C ILE A 97 -14.34 -8.94 0.16
N ARG A 98 -15.50 -8.33 -0.09
CA ARG A 98 -16.09 -7.32 0.80
C ARG A 98 -16.39 -7.91 2.17
N ALA A 99 -17.04 -9.06 2.23
CA ALA A 99 -17.35 -9.76 3.48
C ALA A 99 -16.07 -10.14 4.26
N PHE A 100 -15.04 -10.59 3.55
CA PHE A 100 -13.74 -10.89 4.16
C PHE A 100 -13.09 -9.65 4.76
N LYS A 101 -13.04 -8.55 4.03
CA LYS A 101 -12.46 -7.29 4.51
C LYS A 101 -13.23 -6.72 5.69
N ASP A 102 -14.55 -6.82 5.69
CA ASP A 102 -15.39 -6.39 6.81
C ASP A 102 -15.10 -7.22 8.08
N SER A 103 -14.95 -8.54 7.94
CA SER A 103 -14.57 -9.42 9.04
C SER A 103 -13.17 -9.11 9.56
N LEU A 104 -12.22 -8.83 8.68
CA LEU A 104 -10.87 -8.44 9.05
C LEU A 104 -10.86 -7.09 9.78
N LEU A 105 -11.68 -6.14 9.36
CA LEU A 105 -11.80 -4.83 10.00
C LEU A 105 -12.31 -4.94 11.45
N VAL A 106 -13.21 -5.89 11.73
CA VAL A 106 -13.66 -6.18 13.10
C VAL A 106 -12.48 -6.59 13.99
N GLU A 107 -11.57 -7.43 13.49
CA GLU A 107 -10.37 -7.81 14.24
C GLU A 107 -9.39 -6.63 14.41
N VAL A 108 -9.27 -5.77 13.40
CA VAL A 108 -8.49 -4.54 13.46
C VAL A 108 -9.04 -3.58 14.55
N ASP A 109 -10.35 -3.40 14.60
CA ASP A 109 -11.01 -2.52 15.59
C ASP A 109 -10.81 -3.06 17.01
N LYS A 110 -10.87 -4.37 17.22
CA LYS A 110 -10.55 -5.01 18.51
C LYS A 110 -9.09 -4.78 18.93
N ALA A 111 -8.19 -4.69 17.98
CA ALA A 111 -6.75 -4.53 18.23
C ALA A 111 -6.30 -3.06 18.37
N GLY A 112 -7.21 -2.08 18.28
CA GLY A 112 -6.90 -0.67 18.45
C GLY A 112 -7.18 0.22 17.23
N GLY A 113 -7.77 -0.33 16.16
CA GLY A 113 -8.20 0.39 14.98
C GLY A 113 -7.14 0.54 13.88
N VAL A 114 -7.55 1.17 12.78
CA VAL A 114 -6.72 1.33 11.57
C VAL A 114 -5.46 2.16 11.83
N LYS A 115 -5.53 3.17 12.69
CA LYS A 115 -4.35 3.97 13.06
C LYS A 115 -3.29 3.11 13.73
N HIS A 116 -3.67 2.32 14.71
CA HIS A 116 -2.76 1.41 15.41
C HIS A 116 -2.19 0.34 14.45
N LEU A 117 -3.02 -0.19 13.56
CA LEU A 117 -2.58 -1.12 12.52
C LEU A 117 -1.53 -0.48 11.59
N SER A 118 -1.71 0.80 11.22
CA SER A 118 -0.73 1.56 10.44
C SER A 118 0.62 1.65 11.16
N GLU A 119 0.61 1.91 12.46
CA GLU A 119 1.83 1.97 13.29
C GLU A 119 2.54 0.61 13.35
N LEU A 120 1.79 -0.49 13.47
CA LEU A 120 2.35 -1.84 13.56
C LEU A 120 2.89 -2.37 12.22
N THR A 121 2.23 -2.04 11.11
CA THR A 121 2.55 -2.58 9.78
C THR A 121 3.50 -1.68 8.98
N GLY A 122 3.58 -0.39 9.32
CA GLY A 122 4.25 0.61 8.51
C GLY A 122 3.49 1.03 7.24
N ILE A 123 2.30 0.47 7.00
CA ILE A 123 1.44 0.85 5.86
C ILE A 123 0.74 2.18 6.20
N PRO A 124 0.77 3.19 5.32
CA PRO A 124 0.08 4.45 5.56
C PRO A 124 -1.40 4.26 5.87
N GLN A 125 -1.93 5.02 6.83
CA GLN A 125 -3.34 4.95 7.20
C GLN A 125 -4.30 5.18 6.01
N PRO A 126 -4.05 6.14 5.09
CA PRO A 126 -4.87 6.29 3.89
C PRO A 126 -4.92 5.03 3.02
N SER A 127 -3.80 4.32 2.89
CA SER A 127 -3.72 3.06 2.14
C SER A 127 -4.55 1.95 2.80
N LEU A 128 -4.48 1.82 4.11
CA LEU A 128 -5.32 0.88 4.86
C LEU A 128 -6.80 1.23 4.76
N SER A 129 -7.17 2.51 4.83
CA SER A 129 -8.54 2.98 4.66
C SER A 129 -9.07 2.62 3.26
N ARG A 130 -8.27 2.85 2.21
CA ARG A 130 -8.59 2.45 0.83
C ARG A 130 -8.75 0.93 0.73
N PHE A 131 -7.85 0.15 1.33
CA PHE A 131 -7.91 -1.31 1.35
C PHE A 131 -9.25 -1.81 1.93
N PHE A 132 -9.67 -1.31 3.09
CA PHE A 132 -10.91 -1.74 3.74
C PHE A 132 -12.16 -1.21 3.06
N ASN A 133 -12.11 -0.12 2.31
CA ASN A 133 -13.27 0.47 1.64
C ASN A 133 -13.46 -0.01 0.18
N SER A 134 -12.49 -0.73 -0.38
CA SER A 134 -12.57 -1.25 -1.75
C SER A 134 -12.94 -2.73 -1.79
N SER A 135 -13.57 -3.16 -2.89
CA SER A 135 -13.83 -4.58 -3.19
C SER A 135 -12.73 -5.21 -4.06
N SER A 136 -11.58 -4.54 -4.20
CA SER A 136 -10.45 -5.06 -4.96
C SER A 136 -9.81 -6.25 -4.27
N MET A 137 -9.23 -7.16 -5.07
CA MET A 137 -8.51 -8.33 -4.58
C MET A 137 -7.37 -7.87 -3.65
N PRO A 138 -7.31 -8.36 -2.39
CA PRO A 138 -6.25 -8.00 -1.48
C PRO A 138 -4.93 -8.62 -1.93
N GLN A 139 -3.85 -7.86 -1.78
CA GLN A 139 -2.51 -8.35 -2.05
C GLN A 139 -2.04 -9.28 -0.93
N ARG A 140 -1.40 -10.38 -1.31
CA ARG A 140 -0.87 -11.34 -0.35
C ARG A 140 0.11 -10.70 0.64
N THR A 141 0.98 -9.82 0.19
CA THR A 141 1.96 -9.13 1.05
C THR A 141 1.29 -8.24 2.09
N THR A 142 0.23 -7.53 1.71
CA THR A 142 -0.57 -6.70 2.63
C THR A 142 -1.29 -7.56 3.64
N LEU A 143 -1.93 -8.66 3.21
CA LEU A 143 -2.60 -9.61 4.11
C LEU A 143 -1.63 -10.21 5.13
N LEU A 144 -0.43 -10.61 4.71
CA LEU A 144 0.59 -11.19 5.59
C LEU A 144 1.08 -10.16 6.63
N LYS A 145 1.26 -8.91 6.25
CA LYS A 145 1.62 -7.83 7.19
C LYS A 145 0.53 -7.60 8.23
N ILE A 146 -0.73 -7.54 7.80
CA ILE A 146 -1.87 -7.37 8.70
C ILE A 146 -2.02 -8.58 9.63
N ALA A 147 -1.94 -9.79 9.10
CA ALA A 147 -2.01 -11.02 9.89
C ALA A 147 -0.92 -11.09 10.96
N LYS A 148 0.31 -10.75 10.60
CA LYS A 148 1.43 -10.71 11.54
C LYS A 148 1.23 -9.67 12.63
N ALA A 149 0.75 -8.49 12.27
CA ALA A 149 0.47 -7.40 13.21
C ALA A 149 -0.65 -7.76 14.21
N LEU A 150 -1.70 -8.44 13.74
CA LEU A 150 -2.83 -8.88 14.55
C LEU A 150 -2.60 -10.23 15.24
N LYS A 151 -1.46 -10.87 15.02
CA LYS A 151 -1.14 -12.23 15.52
C LYS A 151 -2.20 -13.27 15.12
N LEU A 152 -2.76 -13.13 13.93
CA LEU A 152 -3.73 -14.07 13.37
C LEU A 152 -3.00 -15.26 12.73
N ASP A 153 -3.55 -16.46 12.91
CA ASP A 153 -3.07 -17.63 12.18
C ASP A 153 -3.35 -17.49 10.69
N ALA A 154 -2.38 -17.83 9.87
CA ALA A 154 -2.50 -17.80 8.42
C ALA A 154 -3.69 -18.64 7.88
N VAL A 155 -4.09 -19.65 8.62
CA VAL A 155 -5.27 -20.51 8.32
C VAL A 155 -6.60 -19.75 8.49
N LYS A 156 -6.66 -18.74 9.35
CA LYS A 156 -7.87 -17.91 9.54
C LYS A 156 -8.06 -16.88 8.43
N ILE A 157 -7.03 -16.64 7.65
CA ILE A 157 -7.07 -15.78 6.46
C ILE A 157 -7.26 -16.62 5.19
N GLY A 158 -7.87 -17.79 5.33
CA GLY A 158 -8.32 -18.59 4.20
C GLY A 158 -9.29 -17.78 3.36
N THR A 159 -8.81 -17.28 2.23
CA THR A 159 -9.62 -16.51 1.30
C THR A 159 -10.54 -17.46 0.55
N PRO A 160 -11.88 -17.34 0.68
CA PRO A 160 -12.83 -18.27 0.05
C PRO A 160 -12.68 -18.36 -1.47
N TRP A 161 -12.08 -17.34 -2.09
CA TRP A 161 -11.83 -17.27 -3.53
C TRP A 161 -10.47 -17.84 -3.97
N ALA A 162 -9.60 -18.21 -3.06
CA ALA A 162 -8.28 -18.80 -3.34
C ALA A 162 -8.29 -20.34 -3.21
N ARG A 163 -9.31 -20.95 -3.79
CA ARG A 163 -9.41 -22.41 -3.85
C ARG A 163 -8.65 -23.00 -5.03
#